data_8eb2bdd324008eff0f361f687bd1c15f
#
_entry.id   8eb2bdd324008eff0f361f687bd1c15f
#
_cell.length_a   1.000
_cell.length_b   1.000
_cell.length_c   1.000
_cell.angle_alpha   90.00
_cell.angle_beta   90.00
_cell.angle_gamma   90.00
#
_symmetry.space_group_name_H-M   'P 1'
#
loop_
_entity.id
_entity.type
_entity.pdbx_description
1 polymer ?
#
loop_
_entity_poly.entity_id
_entity_poly.type
_entity_poly.pdbx_seq_one_letter_code
_entity_poly.pdbx_strand_id
1 'polypeptide(L)'
;MTDTDDPNVDAAVAAESSPAAAETIDPADHERVAAEYKDKLLRVLAEMENLRRRTEREIADARAYGISSFARDIVAVADNMDRALQTLDAEIREKADASVKALLDGVELTERELHKVLEKHGVRKFDPLGEKFDPNVHQAMFELPDESRPAGTVAQVVQPGYMIGGRVLRPALVAVAKGGPKPAVETPANNNAGEAAEDPERSA
;
A
#
# COMPACT_ATOMS: atom_id res chain seq x y z
N MET A 1 -88.46 1.44 -28.53
CA MET A 1 -88.79 0.25 -29.31
C MET A 1 -87.53 -0.58 -29.37
N THR A 2 -87.38 -1.68 -28.80
CA THR A 2 -88.09 -2.78 -28.18
C THR A 2 -87.13 -3.36 -27.15
N ASP A 3 -87.38 -3.39 -25.85
CA ASP A 3 -88.03 -4.46 -25.10
C ASP A 3 -87.55 -5.85 -25.48
N THR A 4 -86.74 -6.46 -24.67
CA THR A 4 -86.73 -7.89 -24.34
C THR A 4 -86.16 -8.11 -22.98
N ASP A 5 -87.02 -8.19 -22.08
CA ASP A 5 -87.00 -8.77 -20.76
C ASP A 5 -86.64 -10.27 -20.87
N ASP A 6 -85.61 -10.75 -20.14
CA ASP A 6 -85.41 -12.16 -19.98
C ASP A 6 -84.98 -12.41 -18.51
N PRO A 7 -85.93 -12.85 -17.71
CA PRO A 7 -85.68 -13.21 -16.28
C PRO A 7 -85.39 -14.71 -16.23
N ASN A 8 -84.09 -15.11 -16.20
CA ASN A 8 -83.80 -16.39 -15.65
C ASN A 8 -82.28 -16.66 -15.60
N VAL A 9 -81.58 -16.10 -14.63
CA VAL A 9 -80.37 -16.72 -14.09
C VAL A 9 -80.20 -16.36 -12.62
N ASP A 10 -81.21 -16.70 -11.86
CA ASP A 10 -81.10 -16.75 -10.41
C ASP A 10 -81.24 -18.22 -10.03
N ALA A 11 -80.13 -18.86 -9.74
CA ALA A 11 -79.97 -20.10 -9.01
C ALA A 11 -78.77 -20.93 -9.50
N ALA A 12 -77.55 -20.55 -9.15
CA ALA A 12 -76.46 -21.51 -9.00
C ALA A 12 -75.11 -20.85 -8.68
N VAL A 13 -75.01 -20.07 -7.62
CA VAL A 13 -73.68 -19.79 -7.00
C VAL A 13 -73.92 -19.72 -5.48
N ALA A 14 -74.27 -20.81 -4.95
CA ALA A 14 -74.24 -21.02 -3.51
C ALA A 14 -73.73 -22.43 -3.20
N ALA A 15 -72.43 -22.63 -3.33
CA ALA A 15 -71.67 -23.69 -2.67
C ALA A 15 -70.24 -23.69 -3.26
N GLU A 16 -69.33 -23.12 -2.54
CA GLU A 16 -67.95 -23.57 -2.33
C GLU A 16 -67.07 -22.41 -1.88
N SER A 17 -67.46 -21.73 -0.83
CA SER A 17 -66.49 -21.08 0.04
C SER A 17 -66.06 -22.10 1.09
N SER A 18 -65.24 -23.05 0.66
CA SER A 18 -64.39 -23.79 1.56
C SER A 18 -63.42 -22.80 2.19
N PRO A 19 -63.43 -22.58 3.48
CA PRO A 19 -62.39 -21.80 4.10
C PRO A 19 -61.10 -22.56 3.85
N ALA A 20 -60.27 -22.00 2.98
CA ALA A 20 -58.87 -22.45 2.85
C ALA A 20 -58.34 -22.58 4.30
N ALA A 21 -57.99 -23.77 4.67
CA ALA A 21 -57.40 -24.06 5.97
C ALA A 21 -56.23 -23.09 6.12
N ALA A 22 -56.41 -22.11 6.97
CA ALA A 22 -55.28 -21.29 7.41
C ALA A 22 -54.31 -22.29 8.02
N GLU A 23 -53.26 -22.61 7.31
CA GLU A 23 -52.12 -23.37 7.84
C GLU A 23 -51.69 -22.62 9.08
N THR A 24 -52.05 -23.10 10.24
CA THR A 24 -51.56 -22.62 11.54
C THR A 24 -50.11 -22.99 11.61
N ILE A 25 -49.25 -22.11 11.05
CA ILE A 25 -47.80 -22.24 11.13
C ILE A 25 -47.47 -22.27 12.60
N ASP A 26 -46.78 -23.33 13.03
CA ASP A 26 -46.40 -23.54 14.43
C ASP A 26 -45.57 -22.31 14.89
N PRO A 27 -45.89 -21.71 16.04
CA PRO A 27 -45.10 -20.61 16.62
C PRO A 27 -43.59 -20.93 16.67
N ALA A 28 -43.21 -22.20 16.89
CA ALA A 28 -41.84 -22.66 16.89
C ALA A 28 -41.17 -22.53 15.51
N ASP A 29 -41.93 -22.70 14.41
CA ASP A 29 -41.42 -22.49 13.06
C ASP A 29 -41.19 -21.00 12.75
N HIS A 30 -42.02 -20.10 13.28
CA HIS A 30 -41.82 -18.67 13.17
C HIS A 30 -40.58 -18.21 13.92
N GLU A 31 -40.33 -18.72 15.13
CA GLU A 31 -39.12 -18.39 15.89
C GLU A 31 -37.86 -18.89 15.19
N ARG A 32 -37.87 -20.10 14.62
CA ARG A 32 -36.75 -20.65 13.87
C ARG A 32 -36.43 -19.81 12.62
N VAL A 33 -37.48 -19.46 11.86
CA VAL A 33 -37.34 -18.62 10.66
C VAL A 33 -36.83 -17.22 11.03
N ALA A 34 -37.34 -16.63 12.11
CA ALA A 34 -36.85 -15.34 12.61
C ALA A 34 -35.39 -15.40 13.03
N ALA A 35 -34.96 -16.48 13.70
CA ALA A 35 -33.56 -16.68 14.08
C ALA A 35 -32.65 -16.82 12.83
N GLU A 36 -33.08 -17.59 11.83
CA GLU A 36 -32.32 -17.71 10.57
C GLU A 36 -32.18 -16.36 9.83
N TYR A 37 -33.26 -15.57 9.78
CA TYR A 37 -33.19 -14.23 9.17
C TYR A 37 -32.30 -13.29 9.98
N LYS A 38 -32.35 -13.36 11.30
CA LYS A 38 -31.47 -12.58 12.17
C LYS A 38 -30.00 -12.93 11.93
N ASP A 39 -29.67 -14.21 11.83
CA ASP A 39 -28.30 -14.65 11.55
C ASP A 39 -27.85 -14.23 10.15
N LYS A 40 -28.71 -14.35 9.13
CA LYS A 40 -28.46 -13.83 7.80
C LYS A 40 -28.22 -12.31 7.79
N LEU A 41 -29.08 -11.57 8.51
CA LEU A 41 -28.96 -10.12 8.64
C LEU A 41 -27.63 -9.73 9.29
N LEU A 42 -27.26 -10.37 10.41
CA LEU A 42 -25.99 -10.10 11.09
C LEU A 42 -24.80 -10.41 10.20
N ARG A 43 -24.85 -11.49 9.43
CA ARG A 43 -23.80 -11.83 8.46
C ARG A 43 -23.67 -10.77 7.38
N VAL A 44 -24.80 -10.36 6.76
CA VAL A 44 -24.81 -9.32 5.73
C VAL A 44 -24.30 -7.99 6.28
N LEU A 45 -24.70 -7.61 7.49
CA LEU A 45 -24.18 -6.40 8.14
C LEU A 45 -22.66 -6.46 8.35
N ALA A 46 -22.14 -7.61 8.78
CA ALA A 46 -20.69 -7.81 8.93
C ALA A 46 -19.96 -7.75 7.58
N GLU A 47 -20.53 -8.35 6.54
CA GLU A 47 -20.00 -8.28 5.18
C GLU A 47 -20.01 -6.83 4.63
N MET A 48 -21.09 -6.09 4.86
CA MET A 48 -21.17 -4.66 4.48
C MET A 48 -20.11 -3.82 5.19
N GLU A 49 -19.90 -4.02 6.50
CA GLU A 49 -18.89 -3.28 7.24
C GLU A 49 -17.45 -3.64 6.76
N ASN A 50 -17.19 -4.93 6.48
CA ASN A 50 -15.93 -5.37 5.92
C ASN A 50 -15.70 -4.77 4.53
N LEU A 51 -16.73 -4.77 3.67
CA LEU A 51 -16.66 -4.16 2.35
C LEU A 51 -16.41 -2.66 2.44
N ARG A 52 -17.11 -1.95 3.35
CA ARG A 52 -16.92 -0.52 3.58
C ARG A 52 -15.47 -0.21 3.95
N ARG A 53 -14.93 -0.92 4.93
CA ARG A 53 -13.52 -0.74 5.37
C ARG A 53 -12.52 -1.05 4.25
N ARG A 54 -12.81 -2.06 3.45
CA ARG A 54 -11.97 -2.41 2.30
C ARG A 54 -12.01 -1.30 1.24
N THR A 55 -13.20 -0.81 0.88
CA THR A 55 -13.38 0.26 -0.09
C THR A 55 -12.71 1.57 0.36
N GLU A 56 -12.82 1.92 1.65
CA GLU A 56 -12.13 3.10 2.21
C GLU A 56 -10.60 3.00 2.03
N ARG A 57 -10.02 1.81 2.27
CA ARG A 57 -8.57 1.57 2.04
C ARG A 57 -8.23 1.64 0.55
N GLU A 58 -9.01 1.02 -0.31
CA GLU A 58 -8.80 1.05 -1.77
C GLU A 58 -8.86 2.48 -2.32
N ILE A 59 -9.80 3.31 -1.84
CA ILE A 59 -9.89 4.73 -2.21
C ILE A 59 -8.65 5.50 -1.70
N ALA A 60 -8.22 5.28 -0.47
CA ALA A 60 -7.04 5.92 0.08
C ALA A 60 -5.78 5.53 -0.71
N ASP A 61 -5.63 4.24 -1.02
CA ASP A 61 -4.54 3.72 -1.85
C ASP A 61 -4.57 4.29 -3.27
N ALA A 62 -5.75 4.33 -3.90
CA ALA A 62 -5.90 4.91 -5.23
C ALA A 62 -5.51 6.38 -5.27
N ARG A 63 -5.87 7.16 -4.25
CA ARG A 63 -5.48 8.58 -4.13
C ARG A 63 -3.97 8.74 -3.90
N ALA A 64 -3.38 7.91 -3.04
CA ALA A 64 -1.95 8.00 -2.72
C ALA A 64 -1.05 7.54 -3.88
N TYR A 65 -1.47 6.52 -4.62
CA TYR A 65 -0.63 5.86 -5.61
C TYR A 65 -1.09 6.05 -7.07
N GLY A 66 -2.21 6.71 -7.29
CA GLY A 66 -2.76 6.94 -8.64
C GLY A 66 -1.82 7.70 -9.57
N ILE A 67 -0.94 8.52 -9.01
CA ILE A 67 0.06 9.28 -9.78
C ILE A 67 1.39 8.53 -9.99
N SER A 68 1.52 7.28 -9.54
CA SER A 68 2.82 6.56 -9.54
C SER A 68 3.44 6.43 -10.93
N SER A 69 2.65 6.19 -11.96
CA SER A 69 3.15 6.11 -13.33
C SER A 69 3.73 7.45 -13.78
N PHE A 70 2.96 8.52 -13.65
CA PHE A 70 3.41 9.87 -13.97
C PHE A 70 4.64 10.28 -13.15
N ALA A 71 4.64 9.99 -11.84
CA ALA A 71 5.76 10.31 -10.97
C ALA A 71 7.05 9.58 -11.40
N ARG A 72 6.95 8.32 -11.89
CA ARG A 72 8.09 7.57 -12.39
C ARG A 72 8.72 8.23 -13.62
N ASP A 73 7.89 8.75 -14.53
CA ASP A 73 8.34 9.44 -15.73
C ASP A 73 9.01 10.79 -15.37
N ILE A 74 8.41 11.54 -14.45
CA ILE A 74 8.97 12.82 -13.97
C ILE A 74 10.30 12.62 -13.21
N VAL A 75 10.42 11.54 -12.42
CA VAL A 75 11.69 11.21 -11.75
C VAL A 75 12.82 10.99 -12.76
N ALA A 76 12.54 10.42 -13.93
CA ALA A 76 13.53 10.28 -14.98
C ALA A 76 14.00 11.65 -15.54
N VAL A 77 13.12 12.64 -15.58
CA VAL A 77 13.48 14.01 -15.95
C VAL A 77 14.36 14.65 -14.87
N ALA A 78 14.00 14.47 -13.59
CA ALA A 78 14.80 14.97 -12.47
C ALA A 78 16.23 14.40 -12.50
N ASP A 79 16.39 13.08 -12.73
CA ASP A 79 17.70 12.45 -12.87
C ASP A 79 18.53 13.01 -14.03
N ASN A 80 17.87 13.36 -15.14
CA ASN A 80 18.56 13.98 -16.28
C ASN A 80 19.05 15.40 -15.94
N MET A 81 18.25 16.16 -15.16
CA MET A 81 18.66 17.48 -14.67
C MET A 81 19.83 17.35 -13.68
N ASP A 82 19.74 16.47 -12.70
CA ASP A 82 20.83 16.18 -11.76
C ASP A 82 22.13 15.82 -12.50
N ARG A 83 22.04 14.93 -13.49
CA ARG A 83 23.19 14.50 -14.29
C ARG A 83 23.79 15.66 -15.11
N ALA A 84 22.94 16.49 -15.72
CA ALA A 84 23.39 17.67 -16.45
C ALA A 84 24.17 18.64 -15.55
N LEU A 85 23.68 18.89 -14.35
CA LEU A 85 24.35 19.73 -13.36
C LEU A 85 25.67 19.12 -12.84
N GLN A 86 25.71 17.79 -12.66
CA GLN A 86 26.93 17.08 -12.20
C GLN A 86 28.02 17.00 -13.27
N THR A 87 27.65 17.10 -14.55
CA THR A 87 28.64 17.09 -15.67
C THR A 87 29.46 18.38 -15.72
N LEU A 88 29.00 19.43 -15.03
CA LEU A 88 29.66 20.71 -14.97
C LEU A 88 30.70 20.74 -13.85
N ASP A 89 31.97 20.56 -14.21
CA ASP A 89 33.09 20.68 -13.30
C ASP A 89 33.18 22.09 -12.70
N ALA A 90 33.70 22.18 -11.46
CA ALA A 90 33.87 23.44 -10.73
C ALA A 90 34.69 24.44 -11.57
N GLU A 91 35.70 23.99 -12.31
CA GLU A 91 36.50 24.82 -13.19
C GLU A 91 35.70 25.44 -14.36
N ILE A 92 34.74 24.68 -14.91
CA ILE A 92 33.85 25.20 -15.97
C ILE A 92 32.93 26.27 -15.40
N ARG A 93 32.40 26.03 -14.17
CA ARG A 93 31.57 27.00 -13.45
C ARG A 93 32.32 28.30 -13.14
N GLU A 94 33.58 28.23 -12.70
CA GLU A 94 34.39 29.40 -12.38
C GLU A 94 34.75 30.23 -13.63
N LYS A 95 35.09 29.55 -14.74
CA LYS A 95 35.48 30.17 -16.01
C LYS A 95 34.29 30.66 -16.84
N ALA A 96 33.07 30.26 -16.49
CA ALA A 96 31.84 30.66 -17.18
C ALA A 96 31.60 32.17 -17.08
N ASP A 97 31.10 32.75 -18.15
CA ASP A 97 30.67 34.15 -18.15
C ASP A 97 29.42 34.36 -17.28
N ALA A 98 29.07 35.61 -17.01
CA ALA A 98 27.94 35.96 -16.16
C ALA A 98 26.61 35.43 -16.70
N SER A 99 26.44 35.31 -18.00
CA SER A 99 25.22 34.81 -18.65
C SER A 99 25.07 33.30 -18.46
N VAL A 100 26.15 32.55 -18.59
CA VAL A 100 26.16 31.09 -18.34
C VAL A 100 25.92 30.78 -16.86
N LYS A 101 26.57 31.55 -15.97
CA LYS A 101 26.32 31.42 -14.51
C LYS A 101 24.85 31.64 -14.16
N ALA A 102 24.23 32.69 -14.67
CA ALA A 102 22.81 32.97 -14.45
C ALA A 102 21.89 31.87 -15.01
N LEU A 103 22.26 31.28 -16.16
CA LEU A 103 21.54 30.12 -16.72
C LEU A 103 21.65 28.90 -15.78
N LEU A 104 22.85 28.59 -15.29
CA LEU A 104 23.08 27.48 -14.37
C LEU A 104 22.29 27.64 -13.06
N ASP A 105 22.33 28.84 -12.48
CA ASP A 105 21.56 29.17 -11.27
C ASP A 105 20.06 28.97 -11.51
N GLY A 106 19.55 29.33 -12.70
CA GLY A 106 18.17 29.10 -13.10
C GLY A 106 17.81 27.62 -13.22
N VAL A 107 18.70 26.79 -13.76
CA VAL A 107 18.50 25.35 -13.86
C VAL A 107 18.52 24.68 -12.47
N GLU A 108 19.47 25.07 -11.61
CA GLU A 108 19.52 24.57 -10.23
C GLU A 108 18.27 24.97 -9.40
N LEU A 109 17.76 26.18 -9.63
CA LEU A 109 16.51 26.59 -8.99
C LEU A 109 15.32 25.75 -9.47
N THR A 110 15.27 25.46 -10.78
CA THR A 110 14.22 24.63 -11.38
C THR A 110 14.26 23.20 -10.85
N GLU A 111 15.46 22.63 -10.74
CA GLU A 111 15.65 21.28 -10.17
C GLU A 111 15.19 21.22 -8.71
N ARG A 112 15.60 22.21 -7.89
CA ARG A 112 15.16 22.28 -6.48
C ARG A 112 13.64 22.43 -6.36
N GLU A 113 13.03 23.23 -7.22
CA GLU A 113 11.56 23.40 -7.22
C GLU A 113 10.85 22.12 -7.64
N LEU A 114 11.38 21.39 -8.65
CA LEU A 114 10.87 20.09 -9.05
C LEU A 114 10.88 19.08 -7.89
N HIS A 115 11.99 19.01 -7.14
CA HIS A 115 12.07 18.13 -5.98
C HIS A 115 11.05 18.49 -4.89
N LYS A 116 10.87 19.79 -4.59
CA LYS A 116 9.84 20.24 -3.65
C LYS A 116 8.43 19.87 -4.09
N VAL A 117 8.13 19.99 -5.38
CA VAL A 117 6.83 19.59 -5.93
C VAL A 117 6.63 18.08 -5.79
N LEU A 118 7.64 17.27 -6.09
CA LEU A 118 7.60 15.83 -5.92
C LEU A 118 7.34 15.46 -4.44
N GLU A 119 8.05 16.08 -3.50
CA GLU A 119 7.87 15.86 -2.06
C GLU A 119 6.46 16.23 -1.59
N LYS A 120 5.91 17.34 -2.08
CA LYS A 120 4.53 17.78 -1.79
C LYS A 120 3.51 16.71 -2.19
N HIS A 121 3.78 15.95 -3.24
CA HIS A 121 2.94 14.84 -3.71
C HIS A 121 3.35 13.47 -3.12
N GLY A 122 4.21 13.48 -2.09
CA GLY A 122 4.61 12.27 -1.37
C GLY A 122 5.71 11.45 -2.05
N VAL A 123 6.31 11.97 -3.13
CA VAL A 123 7.46 11.35 -3.81
C VAL A 123 8.74 11.86 -3.16
N ARG A 124 9.52 10.96 -2.56
CA ARG A 124 10.76 11.30 -1.84
C ARG A 124 11.95 10.57 -2.44
N LYS A 125 13.02 11.31 -2.68
CA LYS A 125 14.35 10.78 -3.05
C LYS A 125 14.98 10.15 -1.81
N PHE A 126 15.65 9.02 -1.96
CA PHE A 126 16.49 8.43 -0.91
C PHE A 126 17.81 7.96 -1.51
N ASP A 127 18.86 8.13 -0.71
CA ASP A 127 20.23 7.75 -1.03
C ASP A 127 20.73 6.81 0.06
N PRO A 128 20.85 5.50 -0.22
CA PRO A 128 21.21 4.50 0.77
C PRO A 128 22.73 4.34 0.94
N LEU A 129 23.55 5.33 0.59
CA LEU A 129 25.00 5.24 0.68
C LEU A 129 25.44 4.88 2.11
N GLY A 130 26.17 3.78 2.28
CA GLY A 130 26.64 3.31 3.59
C GLY A 130 25.60 2.50 4.36
N GLU A 131 24.39 2.35 3.89
CA GLU A 131 23.35 1.50 4.50
C GLU A 131 23.54 0.02 4.15
N LYS A 132 22.94 -0.85 4.94
CA LYS A 132 22.88 -2.28 4.61
C LYS A 132 22.00 -2.49 3.37
N PHE A 133 22.46 -3.33 2.45
CA PHE A 133 21.68 -3.68 1.26
C PHE A 133 20.36 -4.36 1.64
N ASP A 134 19.25 -3.81 1.13
CA ASP A 134 17.90 -4.36 1.26
C ASP A 134 17.32 -4.61 -0.14
N PRO A 135 17.06 -5.89 -0.53
CA PRO A 135 16.50 -6.21 -1.84
C PRO A 135 15.12 -5.61 -2.12
N ASN A 136 14.37 -5.18 -1.09
CA ASN A 136 13.04 -4.60 -1.26
C ASN A 136 13.09 -3.17 -1.81
N VAL A 137 14.17 -2.44 -1.52
CA VAL A 137 14.30 -1.00 -1.85
C VAL A 137 15.53 -0.70 -2.71
N HIS A 138 16.50 -1.63 -2.79
CA HIS A 138 17.73 -1.48 -3.53
C HIS A 138 17.85 -2.53 -4.63
N GLN A 139 18.50 -2.16 -5.74
CA GLN A 139 18.86 -3.06 -6.82
C GLN A 139 20.38 -3.05 -6.98
N ALA A 140 21.03 -4.15 -6.64
CA ALA A 140 22.47 -4.32 -6.82
C ALA A 140 22.79 -4.46 -8.30
N MET A 141 23.73 -3.63 -8.82
CA MET A 141 24.23 -3.69 -10.18
C MET A 141 25.51 -4.51 -10.26
N PHE A 142 26.42 -4.29 -9.32
CA PHE A 142 27.72 -4.98 -9.23
C PHE A 142 28.26 -4.94 -7.81
N GLU A 143 29.24 -5.80 -7.56
CA GLU A 143 29.97 -5.82 -6.29
C GLU A 143 31.28 -5.03 -6.45
N LEU A 144 31.61 -4.20 -5.47
CA LEU A 144 32.88 -3.49 -5.37
C LEU A 144 33.76 -4.13 -4.29
N PRO A 145 35.00 -4.46 -4.56
CA PRO A 145 35.95 -4.85 -3.51
C PRO A 145 36.24 -3.62 -2.64
N ASP A 146 35.71 -3.62 -1.44
CA ASP A 146 35.88 -2.55 -0.45
C ASP A 146 36.05 -3.19 0.93
N GLU A 147 37.28 -3.24 1.39
CA GLU A 147 37.64 -3.81 2.71
C GLU A 147 37.36 -2.84 3.86
N SER A 148 37.13 -1.56 3.58
CA SER A 148 36.84 -0.52 4.57
C SER A 148 35.41 -0.57 5.11
N ARG A 149 34.48 -1.22 4.39
CA ARG A 149 33.08 -1.30 4.73
C ARG A 149 32.65 -2.75 4.98
N PRO A 150 31.67 -2.98 5.85
CA PRO A 150 31.10 -4.31 6.07
C PRO A 150 30.58 -4.91 4.75
N ALA A 151 30.81 -6.20 4.54
CA ALA A 151 30.27 -6.92 3.41
C ALA A 151 28.74 -6.82 3.39
N GLY A 152 28.14 -6.56 2.22
CA GLY A 152 26.70 -6.37 2.07
C GLY A 152 26.21 -4.95 2.37
N THR A 153 27.11 -3.98 2.52
CA THR A 153 26.79 -2.55 2.65
C THR A 153 26.82 -1.89 1.26
N VAL A 154 25.97 -0.89 1.07
CA VAL A 154 25.97 -0.06 -0.15
C VAL A 154 27.26 0.76 -0.19
N ALA A 155 28.16 0.39 -1.08
CA ALA A 155 29.44 1.06 -1.25
C ALA A 155 29.33 2.33 -2.12
N GLN A 156 28.47 2.29 -3.14
CA GLN A 156 28.23 3.39 -4.04
C GLN A 156 26.77 3.38 -4.51
N VAL A 157 26.18 4.56 -4.66
CA VAL A 157 24.89 4.75 -5.28
C VAL A 157 25.10 5.23 -6.72
N VAL A 158 24.70 4.41 -7.69
CA VAL A 158 24.77 4.72 -9.12
C VAL A 158 23.60 5.62 -9.52
N GLN A 159 22.42 5.34 -8.94
CA GLN A 159 21.23 6.12 -9.18
C GLN A 159 20.37 6.10 -7.91
N PRO A 160 19.94 7.27 -7.41
CA PRO A 160 19.13 7.33 -6.20
C PRO A 160 17.76 6.70 -6.41
N GLY A 161 17.22 6.16 -5.33
CA GLY A 161 15.88 5.61 -5.31
C GLY A 161 14.82 6.66 -5.02
N TYR A 162 13.56 6.31 -5.31
CA TYR A 162 12.41 7.14 -4.99
C TYR A 162 11.29 6.31 -4.39
N MET A 163 10.62 6.86 -3.39
CA MET A 163 9.46 6.29 -2.72
C MET A 163 8.24 7.19 -2.90
N ILE A 164 7.05 6.60 -2.92
CA ILE A 164 5.79 7.32 -2.89
C ILE A 164 4.91 6.76 -1.77
N GLY A 165 4.55 7.59 -0.79
CA GLY A 165 3.64 7.19 0.29
C GLY A 165 4.03 5.92 1.05
N GLY A 166 5.33 5.58 1.13
CA GLY A 166 5.83 4.38 1.79
C GLY A 166 6.03 3.16 0.88
N ARG A 167 5.66 3.23 -0.41
CA ARG A 167 5.98 2.20 -1.43
C ARG A 167 7.15 2.64 -2.30
N VAL A 168 7.94 1.67 -2.74
CA VAL A 168 9.04 1.93 -3.69
C VAL A 168 8.45 2.29 -5.05
N LEU A 169 8.75 3.50 -5.50
CA LEU A 169 8.43 3.96 -6.85
C LEU A 169 9.49 3.47 -7.86
N ARG A 170 10.77 3.59 -7.44
CA ARG A 170 11.94 3.10 -8.15
C ARG A 170 13.03 2.72 -7.15
N PRO A 171 13.57 1.49 -7.18
CA PRO A 171 14.68 1.10 -6.31
C PRO A 171 15.93 1.93 -6.60
N ALA A 172 16.78 2.11 -5.60
CA ALA A 172 18.09 2.70 -5.80
C ALA A 172 19.01 1.68 -6.50
N LEU A 173 19.70 2.10 -7.56
CA LEU A 173 20.73 1.29 -8.20
C LEU A 173 22.05 1.48 -7.45
N VAL A 174 22.58 0.40 -6.90
CA VAL A 174 23.71 0.45 -5.98
C VAL A 174 24.81 -0.56 -6.35
N ALA A 175 26.04 -0.23 -5.96
CA ALA A 175 27.12 -1.19 -5.86
C ALA A 175 27.28 -1.62 -4.39
N VAL A 176 27.46 -2.92 -4.17
CA VAL A 176 27.54 -3.52 -2.83
C VAL A 176 28.98 -3.87 -2.49
N ALA A 177 29.41 -3.54 -1.28
CA ALA A 177 30.75 -3.86 -0.79
C ALA A 177 30.95 -5.37 -0.67
N LYS A 178 32.09 -5.86 -1.20
CA LYS A 178 32.58 -7.24 -1.07
C LYS A 178 33.95 -7.25 -0.43
N GLY A 179 34.12 -8.10 0.56
CA GLY A 179 35.44 -8.35 1.16
C GLY A 179 35.69 -7.69 2.52
N GLY A 180 34.81 -6.83 3.02
CA GLY A 180 34.91 -6.24 4.35
C GLY A 180 34.48 -7.16 5.51
N PRO A 181 34.63 -6.74 6.77
CA PRO A 181 34.19 -7.52 7.91
C PRO A 181 32.70 -7.83 7.81
N LYS A 182 32.35 -9.10 8.07
CA LYS A 182 30.95 -9.53 8.03
C LYS A 182 30.13 -8.74 9.05
N PRO A 183 29.00 -8.12 8.68
CA PRO A 183 28.19 -7.41 9.67
C PRO A 183 27.82 -8.38 10.80
N ALA A 184 27.99 -7.95 12.05
CA ALA A 184 27.55 -8.72 13.21
C ALA A 184 26.05 -8.96 13.06
N VAL A 185 25.65 -10.23 12.97
CA VAL A 185 24.25 -10.61 13.02
C VAL A 185 23.77 -10.24 14.42
N GLU A 186 22.95 -9.22 14.55
CA GLU A 186 22.22 -8.98 15.78
C GLU A 186 21.33 -10.20 16.03
N THR A 187 21.81 -11.12 16.85
CA THR A 187 21.01 -12.20 17.38
C THR A 187 19.94 -11.53 18.24
N PRO A 188 18.64 -11.70 17.96
CA PRO A 188 17.63 -11.18 18.87
C PRO A 188 17.90 -11.77 20.26
N ALA A 189 18.10 -10.89 21.22
CA ALA A 189 18.30 -11.27 22.62
C ALA A 189 17.11 -12.13 23.05
N ASN A 190 17.37 -13.43 23.20
CA ASN A 190 16.39 -14.37 23.72
C ASN A 190 16.24 -14.09 25.22
N ASN A 191 15.28 -13.24 25.58
CA ASN A 191 14.88 -12.96 26.97
C ASN A 191 14.10 -14.14 27.56
N ASN A 192 14.65 -15.34 27.52
CA ASN A 192 14.21 -16.48 28.31
C ASN A 192 15.29 -16.89 29.33
N ALA A 193 15.69 -15.94 30.18
CA ALA A 193 16.37 -16.23 31.44
C ALA A 193 15.38 -15.83 32.54
N GLY A 194 14.51 -16.73 32.88
CA GLY A 194 13.60 -16.54 33.98
C GLY A 194 12.99 -17.85 34.42
N GLU A 195 13.38 -18.24 35.58
CA GLU A 195 12.73 -19.24 36.44
C GLU A 195 13.26 -20.68 36.39
N ALA A 196 14.48 -20.82 36.90
CA ALA A 196 14.81 -22.05 37.62
C ALA A 196 14.32 -21.88 39.07
N ALA A 197 13.17 -22.43 39.39
CA ALA A 197 12.70 -22.59 40.74
C ALA A 197 13.62 -23.56 41.46
N GLU A 198 14.32 -23.04 42.47
CA GLU A 198 14.95 -23.83 43.52
C GLU A 198 13.86 -24.60 44.26
N ASP A 199 13.96 -25.91 44.23
CA ASP A 199 13.22 -26.79 45.13
C ASP A 199 14.17 -27.20 46.27
N PRO A 200 13.97 -26.70 47.52
CA PRO A 200 14.79 -27.08 48.66
C PRO A 200 14.01 -28.12 49.50
N GLU A 201 14.07 -29.40 49.13
CA GLU A 201 13.81 -30.46 50.11
C GLU A 201 14.21 -31.84 49.55
N ARG A 202 15.46 -32.26 49.85
CA ARG A 202 15.74 -33.66 50.17
C ARG A 202 17.09 -33.83 50.84
N SER A 203 17.09 -33.64 52.17
CA SER A 203 18.10 -34.22 53.06
C SER A 203 17.38 -34.88 54.23
N ALA A 204 17.27 -36.17 54.19
CA ALA A 204 17.27 -37.06 55.34
C ALA A 204 17.60 -38.46 54.83
#